data_2acfab973bf99a7fd238d958190e48a1
#
_entry.id   2acfab973bf99a7fd238d958190e48a1
#
_cell.length_a   1.000
_cell.length_b   1.000
_cell.length_c   1.000
_cell.angle_alpha   90.00
_cell.angle_beta   90.00
_cell.angle_gamma   90.00
#
_symmetry.space_group_name_H-M   'P 1'
#
loop_
_entity.id
_entity.type
_entity.pdbx_description
1 polymer ?
#
loop_
_entity_poly.entity_id
_entity_poly.type
_entity_poly.pdbx_seq_one_letter_code
_entity_poly.pdbx_strand_id
1 'polypeptide(L)'
;LISRSVGIVLGLLIATLLLVPVLLIPLPDELFFVKPIFAVLSNIFFGVLGYNLADVHGRTVLRLFNPNSTESLLMADGILTPASAKVLDTSVIIDGRIQALLRFGLIEGQIIVAQSVMDELQKLADSSNNEKRGKGRRGLKLLNQLRESYGRRLVINSTKYEGEETDEILLKLTSDISGILITVDYNLSQVAQVQEIKVLNLSDLVLAVRPEVQPGEKLNLKVVREGKENSQGIAYLEDGTMVVIEEG
;
A
#
# COMPACT_ATOMS: atom_id res chain seq x y z
N LEU A 1 1.58 -4.87 -25.01
CA LEU A 1 2.35 -4.64 -26.23
C LEU A 1 3.68 -5.38 -26.22
N ILE A 2 4.50 -5.26 -25.18
CA ILE A 2 5.85 -5.85 -25.09
C ILE A 2 5.81 -7.39 -25.17
N SER A 3 4.86 -8.06 -24.51
CA SER A 3 4.76 -9.53 -24.53
C SER A 3 4.43 -10.07 -25.92
N ARG A 4 3.56 -9.39 -26.65
CA ARG A 4 3.17 -9.76 -28.03
C ARG A 4 4.34 -9.63 -29.00
N SER A 5 5.12 -8.55 -28.90
CA SER A 5 6.33 -8.36 -29.72
C SER A 5 7.39 -9.41 -29.43
N VAL A 6 7.61 -9.77 -28.16
CA VAL A 6 8.53 -10.84 -27.77
C VAL A 6 8.07 -12.21 -28.32
N GLY A 7 6.76 -12.48 -28.29
CA GLY A 7 6.21 -13.71 -28.84
C GLY A 7 6.42 -13.85 -30.36
N ILE A 8 6.23 -12.77 -31.11
CA ILE A 8 6.51 -12.74 -32.56
C ILE A 8 7.98 -13.05 -32.83
N VAL A 9 8.90 -12.38 -32.12
CA VAL A 9 10.34 -12.58 -32.30
C VAL A 9 10.74 -14.02 -31.99
N LEU A 10 10.21 -14.59 -30.91
CA LEU A 10 10.47 -15.99 -30.54
C LEU A 10 9.90 -16.97 -31.57
N GLY A 11 8.71 -16.72 -32.08
CA GLY A 11 8.09 -17.50 -33.14
C GLY A 11 8.94 -17.48 -34.43
N LEU A 12 9.42 -16.33 -34.84
CA LEU A 12 10.31 -16.19 -36.00
C LEU A 12 11.66 -16.89 -35.82
N LEU A 13 12.23 -16.84 -34.61
CA LEU A 13 13.46 -17.60 -34.27
C LEU A 13 13.24 -19.11 -34.40
N ILE A 14 12.13 -19.63 -33.91
CA ILE A 14 11.78 -21.04 -34.03
C ILE A 14 11.57 -21.42 -35.50
N ALA A 15 10.87 -20.56 -36.27
CA ALA A 15 10.66 -20.77 -37.70
C ALA A 15 12.00 -20.88 -38.45
N THR A 16 12.93 -19.97 -38.21
CA THR A 16 14.26 -20.00 -38.85
C THR A 16 15.06 -21.21 -38.46
N LEU A 17 15.03 -21.63 -37.18
CA LEU A 17 15.72 -22.82 -36.70
C LEU A 17 15.19 -24.09 -37.37
N LEU A 18 13.88 -24.23 -37.53
CA LEU A 18 13.22 -25.37 -38.17
C LEU A 18 13.40 -25.36 -39.70
N LEU A 19 13.64 -24.18 -40.30
CA LEU A 19 13.85 -24.05 -41.74
C LEU A 19 15.22 -24.56 -42.19
N VAL A 20 16.27 -24.42 -41.34
CA VAL A 20 17.62 -24.80 -41.67
C VAL A 20 17.74 -26.23 -42.21
N PRO A 21 17.24 -27.30 -41.56
CA PRO A 21 17.35 -28.64 -42.05
C PRO A 21 16.53 -28.87 -43.35
N VAL A 22 15.41 -28.14 -43.54
CA VAL A 22 14.60 -28.23 -44.78
C VAL A 22 15.32 -27.64 -45.98
N LEU A 23 16.10 -26.59 -45.79
CA LEU A 23 16.90 -25.99 -46.85
C LEU A 23 18.07 -26.87 -47.30
N LEU A 24 18.54 -27.80 -46.46
CA LEU A 24 19.62 -28.70 -46.73
C LEU A 24 19.17 -29.94 -47.56
N ILE A 25 17.85 -30.18 -47.67
CA ILE A 25 17.31 -31.31 -48.47
C ILE A 25 17.54 -30.99 -49.96
N PRO A 26 18.23 -31.88 -50.73
CA PRO A 26 18.40 -31.67 -52.18
C PRO A 26 17.03 -31.92 -52.85
N LEU A 27 16.50 -30.91 -53.55
CA LEU A 27 15.30 -30.99 -54.33
C LEU A 27 15.66 -30.96 -55.83
N PRO A 28 14.92 -31.64 -56.71
CA PRO A 28 15.03 -31.49 -58.15
C PRO A 28 14.87 -30.02 -58.59
N ASP A 29 15.56 -29.63 -59.68
CA ASP A 29 15.53 -28.25 -60.17
C ASP A 29 14.13 -27.74 -60.53
N GLU A 30 13.21 -28.62 -60.89
CA GLU A 30 11.81 -28.31 -61.18
C GLU A 30 11.03 -27.82 -59.96
N LEU A 31 11.53 -28.12 -58.72
CA LEU A 31 10.88 -27.80 -57.48
C LEU A 31 11.63 -26.68 -56.67
N PHE A 32 12.55 -25.94 -57.30
CA PHE A 32 13.34 -24.93 -56.62
C PHE A 32 12.53 -23.85 -55.91
N PHE A 33 11.33 -23.53 -56.40
CA PHE A 33 10.40 -22.55 -55.81
C PHE A 33 9.71 -23.03 -54.53
N VAL A 34 9.74 -24.33 -54.21
CA VAL A 34 9.10 -24.87 -53.02
C VAL A 34 9.77 -24.38 -51.74
N LYS A 35 11.11 -24.29 -51.72
CA LYS A 35 11.85 -23.85 -50.56
C LYS A 35 11.53 -22.43 -50.10
N PRO A 36 11.53 -21.40 -50.99
CA PRO A 36 11.22 -20.04 -50.58
C PRO A 36 9.73 -19.89 -50.18
N ILE A 37 8.81 -20.59 -50.87
CA ILE A 37 7.38 -20.60 -50.49
C ILE A 37 7.21 -21.18 -49.10
N PHE A 38 7.82 -22.33 -48.80
CA PHE A 38 7.78 -22.98 -47.49
C PHE A 38 8.40 -22.07 -46.39
N ALA A 39 9.52 -21.37 -46.70
CA ALA A 39 10.14 -20.42 -45.78
C ALA A 39 9.18 -19.29 -45.39
N VAL A 40 8.50 -18.69 -46.38
CA VAL A 40 7.55 -17.60 -46.12
C VAL A 40 6.36 -18.06 -45.30
N LEU A 41 5.75 -19.20 -45.68
CA LEU A 41 4.60 -19.77 -45.00
C LEU A 41 4.94 -20.16 -43.55
N SER A 42 6.13 -20.78 -43.34
CA SER A 42 6.62 -21.15 -42.00
C SER A 42 6.80 -19.95 -41.12
N ASN A 43 7.42 -18.87 -41.63
CA ASN A 43 7.63 -17.64 -40.84
C ASN A 43 6.29 -16.96 -40.49
N ILE A 44 5.33 -16.90 -41.42
CA ILE A 44 4.00 -16.36 -41.14
C ILE A 44 3.30 -17.22 -40.06
N PHE A 45 3.31 -18.55 -40.24
CA PHE A 45 2.65 -19.46 -39.30
C PHE A 45 3.22 -19.34 -37.88
N PHE A 46 4.54 -19.45 -37.71
CA PHE A 46 5.19 -19.36 -36.39
C PHE A 46 5.16 -17.96 -35.82
N GLY A 47 5.17 -16.90 -36.66
CA GLY A 47 4.97 -15.53 -36.21
C GLY A 47 3.57 -15.31 -35.60
N VAL A 48 2.52 -15.79 -36.26
CA VAL A 48 1.13 -15.73 -35.78
C VAL A 48 0.94 -16.62 -34.55
N LEU A 49 1.53 -17.82 -34.58
CA LEU A 49 1.50 -18.75 -33.43
C LEU A 49 2.18 -18.13 -32.22
N GLY A 50 3.36 -17.54 -32.39
CA GLY A 50 4.08 -16.85 -31.31
C GLY A 50 3.32 -15.65 -30.76
N TYR A 51 2.66 -14.87 -31.63
CA TYR A 51 1.76 -13.79 -31.22
C TYR A 51 0.62 -14.30 -30.33
N ASN A 52 -0.11 -15.34 -30.79
CA ASN A 52 -1.24 -15.93 -30.05
C ASN A 52 -0.82 -16.59 -28.75
N LEU A 53 0.28 -17.34 -28.74
CA LEU A 53 0.83 -17.96 -27.53
C LEU A 53 1.28 -16.91 -26.51
N ALA A 54 1.88 -15.80 -26.96
CA ALA A 54 2.27 -14.72 -26.07
C ALA A 54 1.07 -13.94 -25.52
N ASP A 55 -0.03 -13.88 -26.24
CA ASP A 55 -1.27 -13.27 -25.75
C ASP A 55 -1.95 -14.14 -24.68
N VAL A 56 -2.01 -15.46 -24.89
CA VAL A 56 -2.67 -16.40 -23.98
C VAL A 56 -1.74 -16.85 -22.84
N HIS A 57 -0.47 -17.13 -23.13
CA HIS A 57 0.48 -17.73 -22.19
C HIS A 57 1.68 -16.83 -21.85
N GLY A 58 1.74 -15.60 -22.36
CA GLY A 58 2.88 -14.69 -22.17
C GLY A 58 3.18 -14.42 -20.69
N ARG A 59 2.14 -14.44 -19.85
CA ARG A 59 2.27 -14.32 -18.40
C ARG A 59 2.98 -15.55 -17.79
N THR A 60 2.69 -16.74 -18.28
CA THR A 60 3.29 -18.00 -17.83
C THR A 60 4.75 -18.10 -18.22
N VAL A 61 5.10 -17.65 -19.44
CA VAL A 61 6.49 -17.63 -19.93
C VAL A 61 7.34 -16.65 -19.16
N LEU A 62 6.82 -15.47 -18.84
CA LEU A 62 7.50 -14.48 -17.99
C LEU A 62 7.78 -15.00 -16.57
N ARG A 63 6.96 -15.91 -16.04
CA ARG A 63 7.19 -16.60 -14.75
C ARG A 63 8.49 -17.42 -14.76
N LEU A 64 8.84 -18.05 -15.87
CA LEU A 64 10.03 -18.89 -15.98
C LEU A 64 11.32 -18.07 -15.94
N PHE A 65 11.27 -16.80 -16.39
CA PHE A 65 12.44 -15.92 -16.47
C PHE A 65 12.61 -14.99 -15.28
N ASN A 66 11.56 -14.78 -14.47
CA ASN A 66 11.64 -13.94 -13.28
C ASN A 66 10.80 -14.49 -12.12
N PRO A 67 11.36 -15.39 -11.31
CA PRO A 67 10.64 -15.99 -10.17
C PRO A 67 10.18 -14.97 -9.12
N ASN A 68 10.81 -13.79 -9.03
CA ASN A 68 10.39 -12.72 -8.13
C ASN A 68 9.11 -11.98 -8.60
N SER A 69 8.62 -12.29 -9.81
CA SER A 69 7.38 -11.72 -10.35
C SER A 69 6.12 -12.49 -9.94
N THR A 70 6.23 -13.53 -9.11
CA THR A 70 5.08 -14.37 -8.72
C THR A 70 4.00 -13.55 -8.02
N GLU A 71 4.40 -12.63 -7.16
CA GLU A 71 3.47 -11.73 -6.46
C GLU A 71 2.74 -10.79 -7.44
N SER A 72 3.47 -10.18 -8.37
CA SER A 72 2.89 -9.31 -9.41
C SER A 72 1.91 -10.05 -10.32
N LEU A 73 2.14 -11.34 -10.56
CA LEU A 73 1.30 -12.18 -11.41
C LEU A 73 0.06 -12.66 -10.68
N LEU A 74 0.18 -13.02 -9.40
CA LEU A 74 -0.98 -13.34 -8.55
C LEU A 74 -1.91 -12.13 -8.39
N MET A 75 -1.32 -10.91 -8.35
CA MET A 75 -2.09 -9.66 -8.40
C MET A 75 -2.78 -9.47 -9.75
N ALA A 76 -2.09 -9.73 -10.85
CA ALA A 76 -2.64 -9.60 -12.20
C ALA A 76 -3.76 -10.61 -12.50
N ASP A 77 -3.71 -11.80 -11.91
CA ASP A 77 -4.73 -12.83 -12.02
C ASP A 77 -5.90 -12.63 -11.03
N GLY A 78 -5.88 -11.55 -10.21
CA GLY A 78 -6.91 -11.26 -9.21
C GLY A 78 -6.91 -12.18 -7.99
N ILE A 79 -5.89 -13.04 -7.85
CA ILE A 79 -5.74 -13.95 -6.72
C ILE A 79 -5.26 -13.18 -5.48
N LEU A 80 -4.38 -12.17 -5.71
CA LEU A 80 -3.95 -11.23 -4.69
C LEU A 80 -4.33 -9.82 -5.12
N THR A 81 -4.98 -9.08 -4.27
CA THR A 81 -5.18 -7.64 -4.44
C THR A 81 -4.03 -6.91 -3.74
N PRO A 82 -3.37 -5.96 -4.41
CA PRO A 82 -2.35 -5.16 -3.74
C PRO A 82 -2.98 -4.41 -2.58
N ALA A 83 -2.33 -4.45 -1.42
CA ALA A 83 -2.78 -3.68 -0.28
C ALA A 83 -2.78 -2.18 -0.66
N SER A 84 -3.91 -1.51 -0.44
CA SER A 84 -4.05 -0.08 -0.74
C SER A 84 -2.95 0.72 -0.05
N ALA A 85 -2.42 1.75 -0.72
CA ALA A 85 -1.47 2.66 -0.12
C ALA A 85 -2.10 3.42 1.07
N LYS A 86 -1.28 3.71 2.08
CA LYS A 86 -1.71 4.42 3.31
C LYS A 86 -1.08 5.80 3.33
N VAL A 87 -1.89 6.82 3.29
CA VAL A 87 -1.46 8.22 3.40
C VAL A 87 -1.53 8.61 4.86
N LEU A 88 -0.39 9.01 5.43
CA LEU A 88 -0.30 9.42 6.83
C LEU A 88 -0.48 10.91 7.00
N ASP A 89 -1.39 11.27 7.88
CA ASP A 89 -1.57 12.64 8.36
C ASP A 89 -0.53 12.99 9.45
N THR A 90 -0.24 14.28 9.61
CA THR A 90 0.64 14.84 10.64
C THR A 90 0.24 14.41 12.05
N SER A 91 -1.05 14.40 12.34
CA SER A 91 -1.60 14.02 13.64
C SER A 91 -1.26 12.58 14.04
N VAL A 92 -1.32 11.64 13.10
CA VAL A 92 -0.98 10.22 13.28
C VAL A 92 0.51 10.03 13.59
N ILE A 93 1.34 10.79 12.91
CA ILE A 93 2.79 10.73 13.10
C ILE A 93 3.17 11.28 14.48
N ILE A 94 2.55 12.38 14.91
CA ILE A 94 2.76 12.95 16.23
C ILE A 94 2.24 12.03 17.35
N ASP A 95 1.09 11.40 17.14
CA ASP A 95 0.48 10.43 18.06
C ASP A 95 1.38 9.20 18.27
N GLY A 96 1.92 8.65 17.20
CA GLY A 96 2.92 7.58 17.22
C GLY A 96 2.35 6.16 17.30
N ARG A 97 1.07 5.94 17.58
CA ARG A 97 0.43 4.60 17.65
C ARG A 97 0.54 3.84 16.35
N ILE A 98 0.67 4.53 15.22
CA ILE A 98 0.89 3.94 13.91
C ILE A 98 2.08 2.98 13.88
N GLN A 99 3.13 3.25 14.64
CA GLN A 99 4.32 2.39 14.69
C GLN A 99 3.98 1.00 15.23
N ALA A 100 3.13 0.90 16.24
CA ALA A 100 2.70 -0.38 16.80
C ALA A 100 1.84 -1.15 15.78
N LEU A 101 0.90 -0.49 15.11
CA LEU A 101 0.02 -1.11 14.10
C LEU A 101 0.83 -1.65 12.91
N LEU A 102 1.83 -0.92 12.45
CA LEU A 102 2.76 -1.37 11.41
C LEU A 102 3.60 -2.55 11.87
N ARG A 103 4.10 -2.52 13.12
CA ARG A 103 4.92 -3.60 13.69
C ARG A 103 4.12 -4.90 13.86
N PHE A 104 2.85 -4.82 14.22
CA PHE A 104 1.97 -5.98 14.32
C PHE A 104 1.45 -6.47 12.97
N GLY A 105 1.78 -5.82 11.86
CA GLY A 105 1.30 -6.21 10.54
C GLY A 105 -0.18 -5.89 10.29
N LEU A 106 -0.82 -5.08 11.13
CA LEU A 106 -2.22 -4.66 10.96
C LEU A 106 -2.40 -3.65 9.83
N ILE A 107 -1.33 -2.96 9.47
CA ILE A 107 -1.31 -2.01 8.36
C ILE A 107 -0.29 -2.48 7.32
N GLU A 108 -0.81 -2.91 6.18
CA GLU A 108 -0.04 -3.41 5.04
C GLU A 108 -0.02 -2.40 3.89
N GLY A 109 0.80 -2.69 2.88
CA GLY A 109 0.94 -1.85 1.69
C GLY A 109 1.96 -0.74 1.82
N GLN A 110 1.97 0.16 0.85
CA GLN A 110 2.87 1.30 0.80
C GLN A 110 2.43 2.39 1.78
N ILE A 111 3.39 2.99 2.47
CA ILE A 111 3.17 4.10 3.40
C ILE A 111 3.59 5.38 2.66
N ILE A 112 2.68 6.33 2.54
CA ILE A 112 2.92 7.58 1.84
C ILE A 112 2.82 8.74 2.82
N VAL A 113 3.83 9.59 2.81
CA VAL A 113 3.88 10.84 3.58
C VAL A 113 3.99 11.98 2.58
N ALA A 114 3.03 12.90 2.58
CA ALA A 114 3.08 14.07 1.72
C ALA A 114 4.20 15.03 2.15
N GLN A 115 4.79 15.77 1.20
CA GLN A 115 5.79 16.77 1.53
C GLN A 115 5.23 17.85 2.47
N SER A 116 3.95 18.23 2.33
CA SER A 116 3.27 19.16 3.22
C SER A 116 3.28 18.73 4.69
N VAL A 117 3.14 17.42 4.96
CA VAL A 117 3.24 16.84 6.31
C VAL A 117 4.66 16.99 6.85
N MET A 118 5.68 16.77 6.03
CA MET A 118 7.07 16.99 6.42
C MET A 118 7.31 18.45 6.78
N ASP A 119 6.83 19.36 5.94
CA ASP A 119 6.98 20.81 6.13
C ASP A 119 6.26 21.28 7.40
N GLU A 120 5.08 20.73 7.69
CA GLU A 120 4.33 21.00 8.91
C GLU A 120 5.05 20.51 10.15
N LEU A 121 5.58 19.28 10.14
CA LEU A 121 6.38 18.75 11.25
C LEU A 121 7.63 19.57 11.51
N GLN A 122 8.29 20.09 10.47
CA GLN A 122 9.44 20.99 10.59
C GLN A 122 9.02 22.32 11.20
N LYS A 123 7.93 22.95 10.72
CA LYS A 123 7.39 24.19 11.31
C LYS A 123 7.07 24.00 12.79
N LEU A 124 6.50 22.86 13.18
CA LEU A 124 6.25 22.55 14.59
C LEU A 124 7.55 22.39 15.37
N ALA A 125 8.56 21.70 14.81
CA ALA A 125 9.86 21.49 15.47
C ALA A 125 10.66 22.78 15.68
N ASP A 126 10.44 23.77 14.82
CA ASP A 126 11.09 25.09 14.89
C ASP A 126 10.25 26.13 15.68
N SER A 127 9.07 25.73 16.19
CA SER A 127 8.21 26.62 16.96
C SER A 127 8.88 27.12 18.24
N SER A 128 8.63 28.39 18.60
CA SER A 128 9.02 28.98 19.87
C SER A 128 8.28 28.36 21.08
N ASN A 129 7.07 27.80 20.83
CA ASN A 129 6.29 27.11 21.85
C ASN A 129 6.89 25.72 22.11
N ASN A 130 7.25 25.47 23.38
CA ASN A 130 7.90 24.23 23.80
C ASN A 130 7.08 22.97 23.54
N GLU A 131 5.76 23.04 23.70
CA GLU A 131 4.86 21.92 23.45
C GLU A 131 4.80 21.57 21.96
N LYS A 132 4.56 22.58 21.10
CA LYS A 132 4.56 22.41 19.63
C LYS A 132 5.90 21.87 19.14
N ARG A 133 7.00 22.44 19.63
CA ARG A 133 8.36 21.99 19.31
C ARG A 133 8.57 20.53 19.70
N GLY A 134 8.12 20.13 20.89
CA GLY A 134 8.18 18.74 21.34
C GLY A 134 7.40 17.78 20.43
N LYS A 135 6.19 18.18 19.99
CA LYS A 135 5.35 17.40 19.05
C LYS A 135 6.07 17.25 17.70
N GLY A 136 6.56 18.33 17.11
CA GLY A 136 7.29 18.29 15.83
C GLY A 136 8.52 17.39 15.87
N ARG A 137 9.37 17.51 16.91
CA ARG A 137 10.57 16.67 17.07
C ARG A 137 10.24 15.20 17.23
N ARG A 138 9.17 14.86 17.98
CA ARG A 138 8.72 13.47 18.10
C ARG A 138 8.26 12.91 16.75
N GLY A 139 7.48 13.69 15.99
CA GLY A 139 7.02 13.29 14.67
C GLY A 139 8.17 13.02 13.70
N LEU A 140 9.14 13.94 13.60
CA LEU A 140 10.33 13.75 12.75
C LEU A 140 11.16 12.53 13.18
N LYS A 141 11.33 12.32 14.50
CA LYS A 141 12.02 11.13 15.02
C LYS A 141 11.30 9.85 14.62
N LEU A 142 9.97 9.82 14.74
CA LEU A 142 9.17 8.66 14.32
C LEU A 142 9.31 8.38 12.82
N LEU A 143 9.24 9.41 11.97
CA LEU A 143 9.41 9.22 10.52
C LEU A 143 10.78 8.63 10.17
N ASN A 144 11.85 9.08 10.83
CA ASN A 144 13.17 8.47 10.63
C ASN A 144 13.18 6.99 11.02
N GLN A 145 12.59 6.63 12.17
CA GLN A 145 12.47 5.25 12.60
C GLN A 145 11.65 4.40 11.63
N LEU A 146 10.54 4.93 11.11
CA LEU A 146 9.72 4.25 10.11
C LEU A 146 10.50 4.07 8.80
N ARG A 147 11.29 5.07 8.38
CA ARG A 147 12.12 4.97 7.18
C ARG A 147 13.20 3.90 7.31
N GLU A 148 13.84 3.80 8.46
CA GLU A 148 14.85 2.77 8.75
C GLU A 148 14.21 1.36 8.75
N SER A 149 13.03 1.21 9.39
CA SER A 149 12.36 -0.08 9.56
C SER A 149 11.67 -0.58 8.28
N TYR A 150 11.08 0.32 7.49
CA TYR A 150 10.22 -0.04 6.36
C TYR A 150 10.82 0.30 4.99
N GLY A 151 11.94 1.03 4.95
CA GLY A 151 12.72 1.28 3.74
C GLY A 151 11.87 1.72 2.54
N ARG A 152 11.82 0.90 1.49
CA ARG A 152 11.09 1.19 0.25
C ARG A 152 9.55 1.24 0.40
N ARG A 153 9.00 0.71 1.50
CA ARG A 153 7.56 0.79 1.75
C ARG A 153 7.14 2.20 2.16
N LEU A 154 8.04 3.02 2.72
CA LEU A 154 7.76 4.41 3.06
C LEU A 154 8.27 5.32 1.95
N VAL A 155 7.34 6.04 1.33
CA VAL A 155 7.58 6.96 0.23
C VAL A 155 7.18 8.37 0.64
N ILE A 156 8.06 9.33 0.41
CA ILE A 156 7.74 10.75 0.54
C ILE A 156 7.23 11.21 -0.81
N ASN A 157 5.97 11.65 -0.86
CA ASN A 157 5.37 12.19 -2.06
C ASN A 157 5.64 13.69 -2.15
N SER A 158 6.40 14.11 -3.16
CA SER A 158 6.78 15.50 -3.42
C SER A 158 5.90 16.20 -4.46
N THR A 159 4.76 15.60 -4.84
CA THR A 159 3.81 16.25 -5.73
C THR A 159 3.34 17.56 -5.11
N LYS A 160 3.51 18.64 -5.83
CA LYS A 160 3.08 19.96 -5.40
C LYS A 160 1.61 20.16 -5.79
N TYR A 161 0.81 20.44 -4.78
CA TYR A 161 -0.54 20.96 -4.93
C TYR A 161 -0.47 22.45 -4.57
N GLU A 162 -0.60 23.34 -5.56
CA GLU A 162 -0.39 24.78 -5.36
C GLU A 162 -1.55 25.40 -4.55
N GLY A 163 -1.18 26.17 -3.52
CA GLY A 163 -2.12 27.02 -2.77
C GLY A 163 -3.06 26.30 -1.81
N GLU A 164 -2.82 25.05 -1.47
CA GLU A 164 -3.71 24.23 -0.66
C GLU A 164 -3.17 24.02 0.77
N GLU A 165 -4.08 23.90 1.71
CA GLU A 165 -3.77 23.47 3.07
C GLU A 165 -3.37 21.99 3.10
N THR A 166 -2.63 21.55 4.14
CA THR A 166 -2.15 20.16 4.26
C THR A 166 -3.30 19.16 4.17
N ASP A 167 -4.44 19.44 4.79
CA ASP A 167 -5.60 18.55 4.79
C ASP A 167 -6.18 18.34 3.39
N GLU A 168 -6.31 19.41 2.60
CA GLU A 168 -6.78 19.33 1.21
C GLU A 168 -5.81 18.52 0.33
N ILE A 169 -4.51 18.72 0.52
CA ILE A 169 -3.46 17.96 -0.17
C ILE A 169 -3.60 16.46 0.16
N LEU A 170 -3.81 16.12 1.44
CA LEU A 170 -3.96 14.74 1.88
C LEU A 170 -5.21 14.08 1.27
N LEU A 171 -6.33 14.78 1.22
CA LEU A 171 -7.57 14.29 0.62
C LEU A 171 -7.38 14.03 -0.89
N LYS A 172 -6.83 14.99 -1.62
CA LYS A 172 -6.57 14.85 -3.07
C LYS A 172 -5.59 13.73 -3.36
N LEU A 173 -4.44 13.71 -2.66
CA LEU A 173 -3.44 12.66 -2.81
C LEU A 173 -4.05 11.27 -2.57
N THR A 174 -4.86 11.12 -1.50
CA THR A 174 -5.48 9.84 -1.16
C THR A 174 -6.48 9.41 -2.23
N SER A 175 -7.27 10.34 -2.77
CA SER A 175 -8.21 10.10 -3.87
C SER A 175 -7.48 9.67 -5.14
N ASP A 176 -6.45 10.42 -5.56
CA ASP A 176 -5.69 10.17 -6.80
C ASP A 176 -5.07 8.78 -6.83
N ILE A 177 -4.56 8.30 -5.70
CA ILE A 177 -3.94 6.98 -5.60
C ILE A 177 -4.93 5.87 -5.19
N SER A 178 -6.20 6.17 -5.01
CA SER A 178 -7.21 5.26 -4.45
C SER A 178 -6.73 4.60 -3.15
N GLY A 179 -6.07 5.40 -2.29
CA GLY A 179 -5.45 4.98 -1.04
C GLY A 179 -6.41 4.95 0.14
N ILE A 180 -5.83 4.88 1.34
CA ILE A 180 -6.54 5.02 2.61
C ILE A 180 -5.84 6.13 3.41
N LEU A 181 -6.57 7.16 3.77
CA LEU A 181 -6.09 8.20 4.69
C LEU A 181 -6.05 7.65 6.11
N ILE A 182 -4.95 7.86 6.83
CA ILE A 182 -4.85 7.51 8.25
C ILE A 182 -4.68 8.81 9.04
N THR A 183 -5.61 9.08 9.94
CA THR A 183 -5.63 10.29 10.77
C THR A 183 -6.09 9.99 12.19
N VAL A 184 -5.86 10.90 13.14
CA VAL A 184 -6.53 10.98 14.44
C VAL A 184 -7.44 12.20 14.54
N ASP A 185 -7.43 13.05 13.50
CA ASP A 185 -8.32 14.23 13.44
C ASP A 185 -9.72 13.78 13.02
N TYR A 186 -10.68 14.12 13.89
CA TYR A 186 -12.10 13.81 13.65
C TYR A 186 -12.67 14.59 12.46
N ASN A 187 -12.32 15.88 12.35
CA ASN A 187 -12.86 16.75 11.30
C ASN A 187 -12.37 16.31 9.92
N LEU A 188 -11.07 16.05 9.79
CA LEU A 188 -10.49 15.54 8.55
C LEU A 188 -11.10 14.19 8.16
N SER A 189 -11.34 13.31 9.15
CA SER A 189 -12.01 12.03 8.94
C SER A 189 -13.44 12.21 8.39
N GLN A 190 -14.21 13.16 8.93
CA GLN A 190 -15.59 13.45 8.44
C GLN A 190 -15.58 14.01 7.02
N VAL A 191 -14.68 14.94 6.71
CA VAL A 191 -14.54 15.49 5.35
C VAL A 191 -14.16 14.39 4.35
N ALA A 192 -13.22 13.50 4.71
CA ALA A 192 -12.84 12.37 3.89
C ALA A 192 -14.04 11.45 3.59
N GLN A 193 -14.87 11.15 4.60
CA GLN A 193 -16.06 10.31 4.42
C GLN A 193 -17.09 10.95 3.49
N VAL A 194 -17.35 12.26 3.62
CA VAL A 194 -18.26 13.00 2.72
C VAL A 194 -17.77 12.98 1.27
N GLN A 195 -16.46 12.98 1.07
CA GLN A 195 -15.83 12.88 -0.26
C GLN A 195 -15.64 11.44 -0.75
N GLU A 196 -16.21 10.45 -0.05
CA GLU A 196 -16.08 9.01 -0.36
C GLU A 196 -14.64 8.51 -0.36
N ILE A 197 -13.75 9.21 0.33
CA ILE A 197 -12.35 8.82 0.50
C ILE A 197 -12.26 7.81 1.66
N LYS A 198 -11.60 6.68 1.42
CA LYS A 198 -11.37 5.69 2.48
C LYS A 198 -10.49 6.28 3.57
N VAL A 199 -10.98 6.28 4.79
CA VAL A 199 -10.26 6.82 5.96
C VAL A 199 -10.25 5.82 7.10
N LEU A 200 -9.13 5.73 7.80
CA LEU A 200 -8.96 5.03 9.06
C LEU A 200 -8.63 6.04 10.15
N ASN A 201 -9.59 6.31 11.03
CA ASN A 201 -9.34 7.10 12.22
C ASN A 201 -8.78 6.20 13.33
N LEU A 202 -7.55 6.47 13.78
CA LEU A 202 -6.92 5.64 14.83
C LEU A 202 -7.59 5.78 16.19
N SER A 203 -8.23 6.90 16.48
CA SER A 203 -8.96 7.07 17.73
C SER A 203 -10.21 6.19 17.77
N ASP A 204 -10.94 6.13 16.65
CA ASP A 204 -12.10 5.24 16.51
C ASP A 204 -11.69 3.76 16.57
N LEU A 205 -10.57 3.41 15.93
CA LEU A 205 -10.03 2.05 16.00
C LEU A 205 -9.74 1.64 17.44
N VAL A 206 -9.10 2.52 18.23
CA VAL A 206 -8.79 2.23 19.65
C VAL A 206 -10.06 2.06 20.45
N LEU A 207 -11.10 2.88 20.20
CA LEU A 207 -12.40 2.74 20.84
C LEU A 207 -13.06 1.40 20.49
N ALA A 208 -13.03 1.02 19.22
CA ALA A 208 -13.65 -0.22 18.73
C ALA A 208 -13.01 -1.51 19.28
N VAL A 209 -11.72 -1.47 19.66
CA VAL A 209 -11.03 -2.64 20.22
C VAL A 209 -10.95 -2.63 21.75
N ARG A 210 -11.57 -1.66 22.43
CA ARG A 210 -11.64 -1.64 23.88
C ARG A 210 -12.49 -2.81 24.40
N PRO A 211 -12.05 -3.48 25.47
CA PRO A 211 -12.91 -4.43 26.16
C PRO A 211 -14.18 -3.73 26.67
N GLU A 212 -15.33 -4.25 26.31
CA GLU A 212 -16.60 -3.81 26.89
C GLU A 212 -16.81 -4.52 28.22
N VAL A 213 -16.91 -3.75 29.29
CA VAL A 213 -17.32 -4.26 30.59
C VAL A 213 -18.81 -4.52 30.56
N GLN A 214 -19.22 -5.77 30.81
CA GLN A 214 -20.62 -6.16 30.78
C GLN A 214 -21.32 -5.95 32.12
N PRO A 215 -22.60 -5.58 32.14
CA PRO A 215 -23.36 -5.48 33.36
C PRO A 215 -23.32 -6.78 34.17
N GLY A 216 -22.95 -6.69 35.45
CA GLY A 216 -22.80 -7.85 36.36
C GLY A 216 -21.40 -8.46 36.38
N GLU A 217 -20.48 -7.98 35.58
CA GLU A 217 -19.08 -8.40 35.65
C GLU A 217 -18.40 -7.86 36.92
N LYS A 218 -17.65 -8.73 37.60
CA LYS A 218 -16.91 -8.35 38.82
C LYS A 218 -15.54 -7.84 38.43
N LEU A 219 -15.27 -6.59 38.76
CA LEU A 219 -13.97 -5.95 38.52
C LEU A 219 -13.23 -5.80 39.84
N ASN A 220 -11.95 -6.15 39.84
CA ASN A 220 -11.05 -5.86 40.94
C ASN A 220 -10.33 -4.55 40.68
N LEU A 221 -10.84 -3.45 41.23
CA LEU A 221 -10.31 -2.11 41.01
C LEU A 221 -9.66 -1.56 42.29
N LYS A 222 -8.56 -0.83 42.10
CA LYS A 222 -7.94 -0.08 43.18
C LYS A 222 -8.45 1.39 43.11
N VAL A 223 -9.16 1.81 44.16
CA VAL A 223 -9.53 3.22 44.31
C VAL A 223 -8.29 4.06 44.47
N VAL A 224 -8.15 5.07 43.60
CA VAL A 224 -6.96 5.93 43.53
C VAL A 224 -7.20 7.27 44.22
N ARG A 225 -8.45 7.77 44.19
CA ARG A 225 -8.85 9.02 44.83
C ARG A 225 -10.33 9.06 45.11
N GLU A 226 -10.76 9.98 45.97
CA GLU A 226 -12.18 10.28 46.23
C GLU A 226 -12.82 10.92 45.00
N GLY A 227 -14.10 10.64 44.79
CA GLY A 227 -14.93 11.23 43.76
C GLY A 227 -15.44 12.65 44.12
N LYS A 228 -16.38 13.16 43.36
CA LYS A 228 -16.97 14.49 43.60
C LYS A 228 -18.02 14.46 44.72
N GLU A 229 -18.70 13.36 44.92
CA GLU A 229 -19.73 13.17 45.95
C GLU A 229 -19.17 12.35 47.10
N ASN A 230 -19.74 12.55 48.30
CA ASN A 230 -19.38 11.75 49.46
C ASN A 230 -19.70 10.28 49.20
N SER A 231 -18.78 9.40 49.51
CA SER A 231 -18.84 7.94 49.28
C SER A 231 -18.56 7.50 47.83
N GLN A 232 -18.06 8.40 46.97
CA GLN A 232 -17.58 7.99 45.63
C GLN A 232 -16.07 7.76 45.62
N GLY A 233 -15.68 6.65 44.99
CA GLY A 233 -14.28 6.33 44.68
C GLY A 233 -14.00 6.43 43.17
N ILE A 234 -12.82 6.87 42.79
CA ILE A 234 -12.36 6.85 41.40
C ILE A 234 -11.28 5.79 41.26
N ALA A 235 -11.49 4.88 40.32
CA ALA A 235 -10.56 3.88 39.91
C ALA A 235 -10.30 3.96 38.38
N TYR A 236 -9.33 3.21 37.91
CA TYR A 236 -9.04 3.11 36.47
C TYR A 236 -8.90 1.64 36.09
N LEU A 237 -9.46 1.29 34.93
CA LEU A 237 -9.20 0.01 34.28
C LEU A 237 -7.75 -0.02 33.74
N GLU A 238 -7.28 -1.19 33.33
CA GLU A 238 -5.92 -1.35 32.75
C GLU A 238 -5.74 -0.52 31.48
N ASP A 239 -6.78 -0.27 30.73
CA ASP A 239 -6.79 0.57 29.52
C ASP A 239 -6.84 2.09 29.82
N GLY A 240 -6.86 2.48 31.11
CA GLY A 240 -6.95 3.87 31.57
C GLY A 240 -8.38 4.43 31.62
N THR A 241 -9.40 3.65 31.35
CA THR A 241 -10.81 4.09 31.50
C THR A 241 -11.11 4.37 32.95
N MET A 242 -11.63 5.59 33.21
CA MET A 242 -12.02 6.01 34.56
C MET A 242 -13.34 5.34 34.94
N VAL A 243 -13.36 4.72 36.12
CA VAL A 243 -14.54 4.12 36.71
C VAL A 243 -14.89 4.90 37.99
N VAL A 244 -16.12 5.29 38.12
CA VAL A 244 -16.67 5.88 39.34
C VAL A 244 -17.38 4.77 40.12
N ILE A 245 -16.96 4.57 41.35
CA ILE A 245 -17.52 3.57 42.26
C ILE A 245 -18.40 4.31 43.25
N GLU A 246 -19.66 3.97 43.33
CA GLU A 246 -20.59 4.49 44.31
C GLU A 246 -20.56 3.60 45.55
N GLU A 247 -20.60 4.18 46.74
CA GLU A 247 -20.52 3.47 48.04
C GLU A 247 -19.21 2.70 48.24
N GLY A 248 -18.10 3.23 47.74
CA GLY A 248 -16.74 2.63 47.85
C GLY A 248 -15.92 3.13 49.04
#